data_5ec35f594e6d8ab4c8402027029edd01
#
_entry.id   5ec35f594e6d8ab4c8402027029edd01
#
_cell.length_a   1.000
_cell.length_b   1.000
_cell.length_c   1.000
_cell.angle_alpha   90.00
_cell.angle_beta   90.00
_cell.angle_gamma   90.00
#
_symmetry.space_group_name_H-M   'P 1'
#
loop_
_entity.id
_entity.type
_entity.pdbx_description
1 polymer ?
#
loop_
_entity_poly.entity_id
_entity_poly.type
_entity_poly.pdbx_seq_one_letter_code
_entity_poly.pdbx_strand_id
1 'polypeptide(L)'
;MKKNIFLFVLLASTIHLHGQTLDFSKLEGRWDTTRTVQYESAQYQIAYEYKYAKDAKHPDAKRTATTILRVGSRYTMFTDYALLTFDSISASIAKGKSSATSSGPKLLGALKATGFKELILQNRRENNEFVQRTAGGIQRYQYNEAIPQLQWELLEGDSTIAGYPCRKARTRLFGRDYIAWYASDVELPYGPYKFGGLPGLIFKVQDTQDNFIFTLTGLQTVKGYAPIYMYDRSAVIKSSRKAVRQMYKNYCAAPLKALTSNGNVTVAADAAATVKAKPYNPIELE
;
A
#
# COMPACT_ATOMS: atom_id res chain seq x y z
N MET A 1 -9.77 10.46 -27.67
CA MET A 1 -8.75 10.56 -26.60
C MET A 1 -9.44 10.93 -25.29
N LYS A 2 -9.79 9.94 -24.45
CA LYS A 2 -10.39 10.20 -23.12
C LYS A 2 -9.25 10.61 -22.18
N LYS A 3 -9.12 11.89 -21.89
CA LYS A 3 -8.18 12.41 -20.89
C LYS A 3 -8.59 11.86 -19.51
N ASN A 4 -7.68 11.13 -18.87
CA ASN A 4 -7.89 10.53 -17.57
C ASN A 4 -8.19 11.60 -16.50
N ILE A 5 -9.45 11.68 -16.12
CA ILE A 5 -9.99 12.58 -15.08
C ILE A 5 -9.41 12.25 -13.67
N PHE A 6 -8.76 11.10 -13.53
CA PHE A 6 -8.06 10.65 -12.31
C PHE A 6 -7.00 11.64 -11.78
N LEU A 7 -6.58 12.60 -12.62
CA LEU A 7 -5.47 13.52 -12.33
C LEU A 7 -5.79 14.54 -11.24
N PHE A 8 -7.04 15.01 -11.17
CA PHE A 8 -7.39 16.14 -10.29
C PHE A 8 -7.50 15.77 -8.81
N VAL A 9 -7.90 14.55 -8.46
CA VAL A 9 -8.12 14.13 -7.07
C VAL A 9 -6.81 13.87 -6.32
N LEU A 10 -5.77 13.44 -7.01
CA LEU A 10 -4.45 13.16 -6.40
C LEU A 10 -3.65 14.42 -6.08
N LEU A 11 -3.86 15.52 -6.80
CA LEU A 11 -3.20 16.80 -6.52
C LEU A 11 -3.63 17.41 -5.18
N ALA A 12 -4.89 17.24 -4.80
CA ALA A 12 -5.41 17.78 -3.54
C ALA A 12 -4.81 17.14 -2.27
N SER A 13 -4.22 15.94 -2.37
CA SER A 13 -3.64 15.25 -1.21
C SER A 13 -2.21 15.68 -0.87
N THR A 14 -1.53 16.40 -1.76
CA THR A 14 -0.12 16.80 -1.59
C THR A 14 0.08 18.30 -1.45
N ILE A 15 -0.92 19.10 -1.81
CA ILE A 15 -0.87 20.56 -1.75
C ILE A 15 -1.94 21.01 -0.76
N HIS A 16 -1.58 21.78 0.26
CA HIS A 16 -2.53 22.53 1.08
C HIS A 16 -3.07 23.67 0.22
N LEU A 17 -4.07 23.40 -0.61
CA LEU A 17 -4.81 24.39 -1.36
C LEU A 17 -5.71 25.13 -0.37
N HIS A 18 -5.27 26.26 0.14
CA HIS A 18 -6.12 27.18 0.86
C HIS A 18 -7.19 27.69 -0.12
N GLY A 19 -8.44 27.32 0.11
CA GLY A 19 -9.61 27.94 -0.52
C GLY A 19 -10.18 27.27 -1.78
N GLN A 20 -9.63 26.20 -2.33
CA GLN A 20 -10.26 25.49 -3.45
C GLN A 20 -11.01 24.25 -2.96
N THR A 21 -12.32 24.26 -3.06
CA THR A 21 -13.17 23.09 -2.90
C THR A 21 -13.17 22.29 -4.19
N LEU A 22 -12.87 20.99 -4.10
CA LEU A 22 -12.99 20.07 -5.25
C LEU A 22 -14.49 19.90 -5.59
N ASP A 23 -14.85 20.34 -6.78
CA ASP A 23 -16.20 20.20 -7.30
C ASP A 23 -16.38 18.84 -8.00
N PHE A 24 -16.89 17.87 -7.24
CA PHE A 24 -17.18 16.53 -7.75
C PHE A 24 -18.38 16.45 -8.69
N SER A 25 -19.23 17.50 -8.73
CA SER A 25 -20.40 17.51 -9.62
C SER A 25 -20.01 17.44 -11.10
N LYS A 26 -18.86 18.02 -11.46
CA LYS A 26 -18.29 17.98 -12.80
C LYS A 26 -17.84 16.58 -13.27
N LEU A 27 -17.76 15.64 -12.34
CA LEU A 27 -17.35 14.26 -12.59
C LEU A 27 -18.55 13.31 -12.70
N GLU A 28 -19.77 13.81 -12.46
CA GLU A 28 -20.99 13.02 -12.54
C GLU A 28 -21.17 12.46 -13.96
N GLY A 29 -21.46 11.15 -14.07
CA GLY A 29 -21.60 10.46 -15.35
C GLY A 29 -20.30 10.28 -16.17
N ARG A 30 -19.17 10.78 -15.67
CA ARG A 30 -17.85 10.68 -16.34
C ARG A 30 -16.84 9.85 -15.56
N TRP A 31 -17.26 9.27 -14.42
CA TRP A 31 -16.38 8.49 -13.57
C TRP A 31 -16.04 7.15 -14.21
N ASP A 32 -14.76 6.84 -14.29
CA ASP A 32 -14.27 5.54 -14.74
C ASP A 32 -13.40 4.91 -13.63
N THR A 33 -13.36 3.59 -13.59
CA THR A 33 -12.52 2.87 -12.65
C THR A 33 -11.26 2.37 -13.32
N THR A 34 -10.19 2.25 -12.52
CA THR A 34 -9.01 1.52 -12.95
C THR A 34 -9.40 0.04 -13.13
N ARG A 35 -9.17 -0.51 -14.32
CA ARG A 35 -9.43 -1.92 -14.61
C ARG A 35 -8.56 -2.80 -13.73
N THR A 36 -9.12 -3.91 -13.26
CA THR A 36 -8.43 -4.92 -12.45
C THR A 36 -8.51 -6.29 -13.11
N VAL A 37 -7.47 -7.09 -12.88
CA VAL A 37 -7.45 -8.52 -13.18
C VAL A 37 -7.63 -9.25 -11.86
N GLN A 38 -8.69 -10.04 -11.75
CA GLN A 38 -8.99 -10.86 -10.58
C GLN A 38 -8.37 -12.24 -10.75
N TYR A 39 -7.81 -12.78 -9.66
CA TYR A 39 -7.16 -14.08 -9.63
C TYR A 39 -8.01 -15.14 -8.93
N GLU A 40 -8.46 -14.84 -7.71
CA GLU A 40 -9.34 -15.71 -6.93
C GLU A 40 -10.04 -14.91 -5.81
N SER A 41 -10.91 -15.56 -5.03
CA SER A 41 -11.46 -14.99 -3.80
C SER A 41 -10.61 -15.41 -2.60
N ALA A 42 -10.39 -14.50 -1.66
CA ALA A 42 -9.69 -14.81 -0.43
C ALA A 42 -10.50 -15.77 0.45
N GLN A 43 -9.79 -16.65 1.16
CA GLN A 43 -10.32 -17.51 2.23
C GLN A 43 -10.16 -16.84 3.60
N TYR A 44 -9.06 -16.11 3.79
CA TYR A 44 -8.78 -15.35 5.01
C TYR A 44 -8.49 -13.90 4.70
N GLN A 45 -8.87 -13.01 5.60
CA GLN A 45 -8.51 -11.61 5.59
C GLN A 45 -7.93 -11.23 6.96
N ILE A 46 -6.70 -10.72 6.94
CA ILE A 46 -5.94 -10.35 8.12
C ILE A 46 -5.68 -8.85 8.04
N ALA A 47 -6.04 -8.12 9.09
CA ALA A 47 -5.80 -6.70 9.23
C ALA A 47 -4.58 -6.43 10.12
N TYR A 48 -3.75 -5.48 9.69
CA TYR A 48 -2.62 -5.02 10.48
C TYR A 48 -2.68 -3.50 10.64
N GLU A 49 -2.46 -3.03 11.85
CA GLU A 49 -2.06 -1.65 12.08
C GLU A 49 -0.62 -1.49 11.55
N TYR A 50 -0.41 -0.55 10.67
CA TYR A 50 0.90 -0.19 10.12
C TYR A 50 1.32 1.16 10.67
N LYS A 51 2.31 1.18 11.58
CA LYS A 51 2.97 2.39 12.05
C LYS A 51 4.27 2.59 11.30
N TYR A 52 4.49 3.82 10.79
CA TYR A 52 5.68 4.11 10.00
C TYR A 52 6.18 5.54 10.23
N ALA A 53 7.49 5.69 10.31
CA ALA A 53 8.17 6.97 10.32
C ALA A 53 8.44 7.41 8.87
N LYS A 54 7.98 8.60 8.48
CA LYS A 54 8.32 9.17 7.16
C LYS A 54 9.77 9.63 7.08
N ASP A 55 10.34 9.99 8.22
CA ASP A 55 11.69 10.49 8.37
C ASP A 55 12.45 9.62 9.37
N ALA A 56 13.53 8.97 8.91
CA ALA A 56 14.38 8.16 9.77
C ALA A 56 15.09 8.96 10.88
N LYS A 57 15.19 10.27 10.73
CA LYS A 57 15.75 11.17 11.77
C LYS A 57 14.77 11.44 12.91
N HIS A 58 13.50 11.17 12.69
CA HIS A 58 12.41 11.37 13.65
C HIS A 58 11.53 10.12 13.75
N PRO A 59 12.07 8.97 14.20
CA PRO A 59 11.36 7.70 14.23
C PRO A 59 10.12 7.72 15.14
N ASP A 60 10.09 8.61 16.16
CA ASP A 60 8.93 8.78 17.05
C ASP A 60 7.73 9.46 16.38
N ALA A 61 7.95 10.25 15.34
CA ALA A 61 6.91 10.93 14.58
C ALA A 61 6.21 9.97 13.59
N LYS A 62 5.62 8.90 14.14
CA LYS A 62 4.94 7.85 13.36
C LYS A 62 3.58 8.29 12.85
N ARG A 63 3.26 7.79 11.69
CA ARG A 63 1.91 7.78 11.13
C ARG A 63 1.34 6.38 11.20
N THR A 64 0.02 6.29 11.22
CA THR A 64 -0.69 5.03 11.27
C THR A 64 -1.55 4.86 10.02
N ALA A 65 -1.61 3.63 9.50
CA ALA A 65 -2.53 3.19 8.47
C ALA A 65 -3.01 1.78 8.79
N THR A 66 -4.05 1.32 8.14
CA THR A 66 -4.50 -0.07 8.20
C THR A 66 -4.13 -0.77 6.90
N THR A 67 -3.45 -1.90 7.00
CA THR A 67 -3.14 -2.76 5.86
C THR A 67 -3.88 -4.07 5.94
N ILE A 68 -4.16 -4.67 4.79
CA ILE A 68 -4.92 -5.92 4.66
C ILE A 68 -4.09 -6.94 3.91
N LEU A 69 -3.96 -8.11 4.50
CA LEU A 69 -3.50 -9.33 3.83
C LEU A 69 -4.72 -10.19 3.52
N ARG A 70 -4.95 -10.48 2.24
CA ARG A 70 -5.89 -11.49 1.77
C ARG A 70 -5.14 -12.74 1.38
N VAL A 71 -5.60 -13.88 1.88
CA VAL A 71 -5.00 -15.19 1.62
C VAL A 71 -6.03 -16.04 0.90
N GLY A 72 -5.69 -16.49 -0.29
CA GLY A 72 -6.45 -17.44 -1.08
C GLY A 72 -5.78 -18.82 -1.11
N SER A 73 -6.18 -19.67 -2.06
CA SER A 73 -5.63 -21.01 -2.23
C SER A 73 -4.26 -21.03 -2.92
N ARG A 74 -4.00 -20.07 -3.80
CA ARG A 74 -2.78 -19.94 -4.62
C ARG A 74 -2.08 -18.61 -4.43
N TYR A 75 -2.87 -17.56 -4.20
CA TYR A 75 -2.38 -16.18 -4.16
C TYR A 75 -2.57 -15.56 -2.79
N THR A 76 -1.66 -14.67 -2.44
CA THR A 76 -1.89 -13.70 -1.37
C THR A 76 -1.85 -12.29 -1.96
N MET A 77 -2.61 -11.37 -1.38
CA MET A 77 -2.58 -9.96 -1.74
C MET A 77 -2.43 -9.10 -0.49
N PHE A 78 -1.43 -8.23 -0.48
CA PHE A 78 -1.22 -7.27 0.60
C PHE A 78 -1.31 -5.85 0.08
N THR A 79 -2.11 -5.00 0.75
CA THR A 79 -2.29 -3.61 0.37
C THR A 79 -2.85 -2.76 1.52
N ASP A 80 -2.99 -1.45 1.29
CA ASP A 80 -3.65 -0.52 2.23
C ASP A 80 -5.17 -0.69 2.21
N TYR A 81 -5.81 -0.70 3.37
CA TYR A 81 -7.27 -0.75 3.48
C TYR A 81 -7.96 0.45 2.83
N ALA A 82 -7.35 1.62 2.94
CA ALA A 82 -7.90 2.82 2.33
C ALA A 82 -7.88 2.77 0.79
N LEU A 83 -6.92 2.07 0.17
CA LEU A 83 -6.94 1.80 -1.27
C LEU A 83 -8.10 0.88 -1.66
N LEU A 84 -8.36 -0.18 -0.88
CA LEU A 84 -9.52 -1.06 -1.11
C LEU A 84 -10.84 -0.29 -0.98
N THR A 85 -10.92 0.61 -0.01
CA THR A 85 -12.07 1.50 0.20
C THR A 85 -12.25 2.44 -0.99
N PHE A 86 -11.18 3.08 -1.46
CA PHE A 86 -11.20 3.95 -2.63
C PHE A 86 -11.69 3.19 -3.87
N ASP A 87 -11.16 2.00 -4.15
CA ASP A 87 -11.55 1.18 -5.30
C ASP A 87 -13.02 0.76 -5.22
N SER A 88 -13.50 0.41 -4.03
CA SER A 88 -14.90 0.04 -3.79
C SER A 88 -15.86 1.21 -4.07
N ILE A 89 -15.55 2.41 -3.55
CA ILE A 89 -16.34 3.62 -3.77
C ILE A 89 -16.31 3.98 -5.26
N SER A 90 -15.13 3.96 -5.90
CA SER A 90 -14.97 4.25 -7.31
C SER A 90 -15.80 3.31 -8.19
N ALA A 91 -15.78 2.01 -7.86
CA ALA A 91 -16.59 1.01 -8.57
C ALA A 91 -18.10 1.24 -8.38
N SER A 92 -18.52 1.70 -7.20
CA SER A 92 -19.92 2.05 -6.90
C SER A 92 -20.39 3.23 -7.78
N ILE A 93 -19.58 4.28 -7.89
CA ILE A 93 -19.87 5.44 -8.73
C ILE A 93 -19.94 5.04 -10.21
N ALA A 94 -18.92 4.31 -10.69
CA ALA A 94 -18.87 3.92 -12.10
C ALA A 94 -20.05 3.02 -12.54
N LYS A 95 -20.61 2.25 -11.59
CA LYS A 95 -21.80 1.41 -11.79
C LYS A 95 -23.12 2.18 -11.59
N GLY A 96 -23.07 3.48 -11.32
CA GLY A 96 -24.26 4.30 -11.07
C GLY A 96 -24.98 3.99 -9.74
N LYS A 97 -24.32 3.26 -8.82
CA LYS A 97 -24.90 2.90 -7.51
C LYS A 97 -24.76 4.03 -6.47
N SER A 98 -23.88 4.98 -6.70
CA SER A 98 -23.68 6.18 -5.89
C SER A 98 -23.23 7.35 -6.77
N SER A 99 -23.52 8.60 -6.36
CA SER A 99 -23.08 9.76 -7.11
C SER A 99 -21.64 10.16 -6.76
N ALA A 100 -20.92 10.76 -7.71
CA ALA A 100 -19.59 11.30 -7.50
C ALA A 100 -19.61 12.43 -6.47
N THR A 101 -20.63 13.26 -6.50
CA THR A 101 -20.81 14.39 -5.57
C THR A 101 -20.95 13.92 -4.12
N SER A 102 -21.83 12.96 -3.84
CA SER A 102 -22.04 12.45 -2.48
C SER A 102 -20.88 11.62 -1.95
N SER A 103 -20.15 10.94 -2.85
CA SER A 103 -19.02 10.05 -2.50
C SER A 103 -17.66 10.76 -2.48
N GLY A 104 -17.56 11.95 -3.04
CA GLY A 104 -16.30 12.71 -3.17
C GLY A 104 -15.55 12.91 -1.86
N PRO A 105 -16.20 13.37 -0.78
CA PRO A 105 -15.54 13.50 0.52
C PRO A 105 -14.96 12.19 1.05
N LYS A 106 -15.65 11.05 0.86
CA LYS A 106 -15.19 9.72 1.27
C LYS A 106 -14.00 9.25 0.42
N LEU A 107 -14.04 9.50 -0.89
CA LEU A 107 -12.89 9.22 -1.78
C LEU A 107 -11.65 10.00 -1.37
N LEU A 108 -11.82 11.30 -1.11
CA LEU A 108 -10.71 12.15 -0.67
C LEU A 108 -10.18 11.71 0.70
N GLY A 109 -11.07 11.33 1.61
CA GLY A 109 -10.72 10.76 2.91
C GLY A 109 -9.87 9.48 2.76
N ALA A 110 -10.28 8.56 1.90
CA ALA A 110 -9.54 7.33 1.61
C ALA A 110 -8.15 7.62 1.04
N LEU A 111 -8.03 8.54 0.07
CA LEU A 111 -6.72 8.94 -0.47
C LEU A 111 -5.79 9.54 0.60
N LYS A 112 -6.31 10.39 1.47
CA LYS A 112 -5.53 11.00 2.57
C LYS A 112 -5.11 9.98 3.61
N ALA A 113 -5.95 8.97 3.89
CA ALA A 113 -5.69 7.91 4.85
C ALA A 113 -4.67 6.87 4.35
N THR A 114 -4.43 6.79 3.03
CA THR A 114 -3.51 5.82 2.46
C THR A 114 -2.07 6.05 2.93
N GLY A 115 -1.55 5.13 3.75
CA GLY A 115 -0.20 5.15 4.28
C GLY A 115 0.75 4.19 3.58
N PHE A 116 0.25 3.03 3.16
CA PHE A 116 1.00 2.03 2.42
C PHE A 116 0.68 2.14 0.92
N LYS A 117 1.69 2.35 0.07
CA LYS A 117 1.53 2.76 -1.33
C LYS A 117 1.66 1.62 -2.33
N GLU A 118 1.73 0.38 -1.86
CA GLU A 118 1.94 -0.79 -2.70
C GLU A 118 0.73 -1.71 -2.68
N LEU A 119 0.54 -2.43 -3.78
CA LEU A 119 -0.28 -3.61 -3.87
C LEU A 119 0.66 -4.75 -4.26
N ILE A 120 0.78 -5.75 -3.40
CA ILE A 120 1.68 -6.88 -3.56
C ILE A 120 0.83 -8.13 -3.76
N LEU A 121 1.04 -8.83 -4.87
CA LEU A 121 0.44 -10.13 -5.15
C LEU A 121 1.54 -11.19 -5.17
N GLN A 122 1.42 -12.23 -4.34
CA GLN A 122 2.35 -13.36 -4.35
C GLN A 122 1.66 -14.62 -4.87
N ASN A 123 2.32 -15.31 -5.81
CA ASN A 123 2.02 -16.68 -6.20
C ASN A 123 3.08 -17.59 -5.58
N ARG A 124 2.76 -18.24 -4.46
CA ARG A 124 3.72 -19.07 -3.72
C ARG A 124 4.10 -20.35 -4.44
N ARG A 125 3.21 -20.89 -5.27
CA ARG A 125 3.52 -22.11 -6.05
C ARG A 125 4.59 -21.85 -7.12
N GLU A 126 4.56 -20.66 -7.70
CA GLU A 126 5.51 -20.23 -8.74
C GLU A 126 6.69 -19.45 -8.17
N ASN A 127 6.73 -19.26 -6.85
CA ASN A 127 7.76 -18.45 -6.17
C ASN A 127 7.92 -17.05 -6.81
N ASN A 128 6.82 -16.42 -7.14
CA ASN A 128 6.82 -15.14 -7.85
C ASN A 128 5.92 -14.10 -7.15
N GLU A 129 6.39 -12.86 -7.07
CA GLU A 129 5.59 -11.74 -6.59
C GLU A 129 5.55 -10.61 -7.63
N PHE A 130 4.40 -9.96 -7.66
CA PHE A 130 4.16 -8.76 -8.44
C PHE A 130 3.91 -7.61 -7.49
N VAL A 131 4.62 -6.53 -7.67
CA VAL A 131 4.44 -5.32 -6.86
C VAL A 131 4.00 -4.18 -7.77
N GLN A 132 2.86 -3.59 -7.45
CA GLN A 132 2.38 -2.36 -8.06
C GLN A 132 2.50 -1.22 -7.05
N ARG A 133 3.18 -0.15 -7.44
CA ARG A 133 3.41 1.01 -6.59
C ARG A 133 3.18 2.31 -7.36
N THR A 134 2.52 3.26 -6.72
CA THR A 134 2.51 4.63 -7.23
C THR A 134 3.81 5.33 -6.82
N ALA A 135 4.59 5.74 -7.80
CA ALA A 135 5.84 6.47 -7.60
C ALA A 135 5.94 7.65 -8.59
N GLY A 136 6.63 8.70 -8.20
CA GLY A 136 6.77 9.89 -9.05
C GLY A 136 5.46 10.67 -9.25
N GLY A 137 4.53 10.59 -8.28
CA GLY A 137 3.26 11.33 -8.32
C GLY A 137 2.05 10.43 -8.51
N ILE A 138 1.51 10.35 -9.72
CA ILE A 138 0.25 9.64 -10.02
C ILE A 138 0.45 8.33 -10.78
N GLN A 139 1.61 8.16 -11.41
CA GLN A 139 1.86 7.01 -12.24
C GLN A 139 2.08 5.76 -11.41
N ARG A 140 1.40 4.67 -11.76
CA ARG A 140 1.59 3.35 -11.14
C ARG A 140 2.58 2.53 -11.98
N TYR A 141 3.54 1.96 -11.29
CA TYR A 141 4.56 1.09 -11.87
C TYR A 141 4.38 -0.33 -11.36
N GLN A 142 4.76 -1.30 -12.17
CA GLN A 142 4.77 -2.71 -11.78
C GLN A 142 6.12 -3.33 -12.07
N TYR A 143 6.61 -4.09 -11.09
CA TYR A 143 7.71 -5.03 -11.29
C TYR A 143 7.33 -6.40 -10.75
N ASN A 144 8.06 -7.40 -11.18
CA ASN A 144 7.95 -8.76 -10.66
C ASN A 144 9.34 -9.29 -10.29
N GLU A 145 9.37 -10.09 -9.24
CA GLU A 145 10.59 -10.72 -8.72
C GLU A 145 10.24 -12.03 -8.01
N ALA A 146 11.26 -12.84 -7.68
CA ALA A 146 11.04 -13.99 -6.83
C ALA A 146 10.62 -13.53 -5.42
N ILE A 147 9.76 -14.30 -4.76
CA ILE A 147 9.40 -14.06 -3.36
C ILE A 147 10.67 -14.15 -2.51
N PRO A 148 10.97 -13.16 -1.66
CA PRO A 148 12.15 -13.19 -0.81
C PRO A 148 12.19 -14.43 0.08
N GLN A 149 13.29 -15.17 0.01
CA GLN A 149 13.51 -16.32 0.89
C GLN A 149 14.13 -15.84 2.20
N LEU A 150 13.29 -15.68 3.22
CA LEU A 150 13.69 -15.17 4.52
C LEU A 150 14.37 -16.26 5.34
N GLN A 151 15.56 -15.97 5.83
CA GLN A 151 16.24 -16.80 6.83
C GLN A 151 15.83 -16.30 8.21
N TRP A 152 15.13 -17.15 8.96
CA TRP A 152 14.65 -16.83 10.29
C TRP A 152 15.55 -17.44 11.35
N GLU A 153 16.04 -16.61 12.26
CA GLU A 153 16.68 -16.98 13.50
C GLU A 153 15.65 -16.95 14.62
N LEU A 154 15.39 -18.09 15.26
CA LEU A 154 14.48 -18.15 16.39
C LEU A 154 15.16 -17.53 17.62
N LEU A 155 14.45 -16.67 18.32
CA LEU A 155 14.94 -15.99 19.51
C LEU A 155 14.18 -16.46 20.75
N GLU A 156 14.82 -16.39 21.90
CA GLU A 156 14.16 -16.56 23.19
C GLU A 156 13.22 -15.40 23.52
N GLY A 157 12.26 -15.66 24.36
CA GLY A 157 11.25 -14.71 24.81
C GLY A 157 9.94 -14.82 24.06
N ASP A 158 8.92 -15.19 24.82
CA ASP A 158 7.53 -15.28 24.35
C ASP A 158 6.78 -13.99 24.67
N SER A 159 5.72 -13.75 23.93
CA SER A 159 4.83 -12.61 24.14
C SER A 159 3.40 -13.01 23.84
N THR A 160 2.42 -12.39 24.47
CA THR A 160 1.02 -12.57 24.12
C THR A 160 0.55 -11.39 23.30
N ILE A 161 0.08 -11.62 22.07
CA ILE A 161 -0.42 -10.59 21.17
C ILE A 161 -1.84 -10.98 20.76
N ALA A 162 -2.79 -10.09 20.95
CA ALA A 162 -4.22 -10.33 20.67
C ALA A 162 -4.75 -11.63 21.32
N GLY A 163 -4.23 -12.01 22.49
CA GLY A 163 -4.61 -13.22 23.24
C GLY A 163 -3.92 -14.52 22.78
N TYR A 164 -3.02 -14.46 21.79
CA TYR A 164 -2.29 -15.64 21.30
C TYR A 164 -0.84 -15.65 21.82
N PRO A 165 -0.35 -16.81 22.28
CA PRO A 165 1.07 -16.95 22.59
C PRO A 165 1.91 -16.84 21.31
N CYS A 166 2.88 -15.97 21.30
CA CYS A 166 3.71 -15.70 20.14
C CYS A 166 5.18 -15.93 20.48
N ARG A 167 5.86 -16.69 19.61
CA ARG A 167 7.30 -16.87 19.63
C ARG A 167 7.99 -15.77 18.85
N LYS A 168 9.25 -15.52 19.17
CA LYS A 168 10.05 -14.42 18.61
C LYS A 168 11.05 -14.96 17.58
N ALA A 169 11.21 -14.25 16.47
CA ALA A 169 12.20 -14.58 15.45
C ALA A 169 12.79 -13.30 14.84
N ARG A 170 14.00 -13.43 14.30
CA ARG A 170 14.72 -12.34 13.62
C ARG A 170 15.00 -12.71 12.18
N THR A 171 14.99 -11.71 11.30
CA THR A 171 15.44 -11.85 9.91
C THR A 171 15.97 -10.54 9.37
N ARG A 172 16.63 -10.60 8.21
CA ARG A 172 17.02 -9.43 7.42
C ARG A 172 16.27 -9.43 6.10
N LEU A 173 15.70 -8.29 5.75
CA LEU A 173 15.00 -8.11 4.47
C LEU A 173 15.37 -6.74 3.88
N PHE A 174 15.89 -6.74 2.64
CA PHE A 174 16.21 -5.54 1.87
C PHE A 174 16.95 -4.45 2.68
N GLY A 175 18.03 -4.86 3.35
CA GLY A 175 18.93 -3.97 4.09
C GLY A 175 18.46 -3.56 5.48
N ARG A 176 17.31 -4.05 5.97
CA ARG A 176 16.83 -3.83 7.34
C ARG A 176 16.77 -5.13 8.12
N ASP A 177 17.09 -5.04 9.42
CA ASP A 177 16.90 -6.13 10.39
C ASP A 177 15.52 -5.99 11.02
N TYR A 178 14.81 -7.12 11.15
CA TYR A 178 13.44 -7.18 11.66
C TYR A 178 13.32 -8.19 12.78
N ILE A 179 12.47 -7.89 13.75
CA ILE A 179 11.97 -8.82 14.76
C ILE A 179 10.51 -9.10 14.48
N ALA A 180 10.15 -10.39 14.43
CA ALA A 180 8.79 -10.85 14.26
C ALA A 180 8.33 -11.64 15.48
N TRP A 181 7.03 -11.58 15.75
CA TRP A 181 6.31 -12.43 16.70
C TRP A 181 5.25 -13.19 15.94
N TYR A 182 5.27 -14.50 16.03
CA TYR A 182 4.36 -15.38 15.29
C TYR A 182 3.68 -16.38 16.22
N ALA A 183 2.41 -16.69 15.95
CA ALA A 183 1.63 -17.69 16.70
C ALA A 183 1.63 -19.00 15.93
N SER A 184 2.27 -20.04 16.46
CA SER A 184 2.31 -21.38 15.87
C SER A 184 0.93 -22.06 15.87
N ASP A 185 0.05 -21.68 16.79
CA ASP A 185 -1.31 -22.23 16.89
C ASP A 185 -2.23 -21.73 15.75
N VAL A 186 -1.80 -20.74 14.99
CA VAL A 186 -2.48 -20.28 13.78
C VAL A 186 -1.68 -20.75 12.57
N GLU A 187 -2.07 -21.90 12.01
CA GLU A 187 -1.36 -22.61 10.92
C GLU A 187 -1.43 -21.88 9.57
N LEU A 188 -1.11 -20.61 9.56
CA LEU A 188 -1.04 -19.75 8.38
C LEU A 188 0.38 -19.17 8.27
N PRO A 189 1.28 -19.75 7.43
CA PRO A 189 2.68 -19.32 7.34
C PRO A 189 2.83 -18.00 6.58
N TYR A 190 2.02 -17.01 6.92
CA TYR A 190 1.91 -15.72 6.26
C TYR A 190 2.21 -14.58 7.23
N GLY A 191 2.46 -13.40 6.67
CA GLY A 191 2.65 -12.16 7.42
C GLY A 191 2.33 -10.94 6.58
N PRO A 192 2.41 -9.73 7.17
CA PRO A 192 2.22 -8.48 6.45
C PRO A 192 3.36 -8.24 5.46
N TYR A 193 3.13 -7.39 4.48
CA TYR A 193 4.12 -7.00 3.49
C TYR A 193 4.66 -8.21 2.71
N LYS A 194 5.98 -8.44 2.75
CA LYS A 194 6.67 -9.57 2.11
C LYS A 194 7.14 -10.62 3.13
N PHE A 195 6.69 -10.49 4.39
CA PHE A 195 7.07 -11.44 5.43
C PHE A 195 6.24 -12.72 5.37
N GLY A 196 6.86 -13.83 5.75
CA GLY A 196 6.24 -15.13 5.84
C GLY A 196 7.26 -16.24 6.02
N GLY A 197 6.82 -17.51 6.01
CA GLY A 197 7.71 -18.68 6.12
C GLY A 197 8.04 -19.11 7.53
N LEU A 198 7.52 -18.44 8.57
CA LEU A 198 7.51 -18.95 9.93
C LEU A 198 6.42 -20.03 10.08
N PRO A 199 6.54 -20.97 11.04
CA PRO A 199 5.54 -22.01 11.28
C PRO A 199 4.34 -21.44 12.03
N GLY A 200 3.58 -20.54 11.40
CA GLY A 200 2.42 -19.85 11.93
C GLY A 200 2.30 -18.42 11.42
N LEU A 201 1.18 -17.77 11.77
CA LEU A 201 0.87 -16.41 11.35
C LEU A 201 1.75 -15.41 12.10
N ILE A 202 2.32 -14.46 11.36
CA ILE A 202 3.06 -13.35 11.97
C ILE A 202 2.05 -12.32 12.51
N PHE A 203 2.03 -12.16 13.83
CA PHE A 203 1.17 -11.23 14.55
C PHE A 203 1.78 -9.84 14.64
N LYS A 204 3.10 -9.76 14.75
CA LYS A 204 3.80 -8.49 14.76
C LYS A 204 5.15 -8.64 14.04
N VAL A 205 5.55 -7.62 13.31
CA VAL A 205 6.90 -7.47 12.80
C VAL A 205 7.30 -6.01 12.84
N GLN A 206 8.51 -5.73 13.28
CA GLN A 206 9.07 -4.38 13.33
C GLN A 206 10.54 -4.37 12.95
N ASP A 207 11.02 -3.31 12.31
CA ASP A 207 12.45 -3.13 12.11
C ASP A 207 13.14 -2.70 13.41
N THR A 208 14.42 -3.06 13.54
CA THR A 208 15.19 -2.82 14.79
C THR A 208 15.46 -1.35 15.06
N GLN A 209 15.21 -0.47 14.09
CA GLN A 209 15.32 0.99 14.22
C GLN A 209 13.98 1.67 14.50
N ASP A 210 12.93 0.88 14.70
CA ASP A 210 11.59 1.34 15.05
C ASP A 210 10.95 2.30 14.00
N ASN A 211 11.31 2.15 12.72
CA ASN A 211 10.73 2.96 11.65
C ASN A 211 9.42 2.38 11.10
N PHE A 212 9.29 1.05 11.07
CA PHE A 212 8.17 0.33 10.47
C PHE A 212 7.70 -0.78 11.40
N ILE A 213 6.41 -0.74 11.75
CA ILE A 213 5.79 -1.71 12.65
C ILE A 213 4.47 -2.15 12.02
N PHE A 214 4.28 -3.46 11.89
CA PHE A 214 3.00 -4.06 11.58
C PHE A 214 2.54 -4.86 12.79
N THR A 215 1.32 -4.61 13.27
CA THR A 215 0.71 -5.34 14.39
C THR A 215 -0.66 -5.81 13.97
N LEU A 216 -0.93 -7.11 14.09
CA LEU A 216 -2.22 -7.72 13.78
C LEU A 216 -3.32 -7.10 14.64
N THR A 217 -4.40 -6.69 14.00
CA THR A 217 -5.59 -6.11 14.63
C THR A 217 -6.86 -6.90 14.35
N GLY A 218 -6.82 -7.83 13.38
CA GLY A 218 -7.96 -8.67 13.07
C GLY A 218 -7.59 -9.85 12.18
N LEU A 219 -8.24 -10.96 12.41
CA LEU A 219 -8.16 -12.18 11.59
C LEU A 219 -9.57 -12.72 11.41
N GLN A 220 -9.98 -12.96 10.17
CA GLN A 220 -11.29 -13.52 9.88
C GLN A 220 -11.27 -14.46 8.68
N THR A 221 -12.09 -15.50 8.73
CA THR A 221 -12.47 -16.29 7.55
C THR A 221 -13.44 -15.47 6.71
N VAL A 222 -13.21 -15.44 5.41
CA VAL A 222 -14.07 -14.70 4.47
C VAL A 222 -15.32 -15.53 4.17
N LYS A 223 -16.48 -15.01 4.54
CA LYS A 223 -17.79 -15.65 4.24
C LYS A 223 -18.42 -15.18 2.93
N GLY A 224 -17.90 -14.11 2.33
CA GLY A 224 -18.40 -13.50 1.11
C GLY A 224 -17.32 -13.37 0.05
N TYR A 225 -17.55 -12.47 -0.92
CA TYR A 225 -16.61 -12.23 -1.98
C TYR A 225 -15.56 -11.18 -1.59
N ALA A 226 -14.31 -11.60 -1.47
CA ALA A 226 -13.15 -10.73 -1.22
C ALA A 226 -12.08 -10.98 -2.28
N PRO A 227 -12.09 -10.25 -3.41
CA PRO A 227 -11.23 -10.56 -4.54
C PRO A 227 -9.75 -10.31 -4.22
N ILE A 228 -8.91 -11.23 -4.67
CA ILE A 228 -7.48 -11.05 -4.83
C ILE A 228 -7.26 -10.58 -6.27
N TYR A 229 -6.67 -9.39 -6.44
CA TYR A 229 -6.56 -8.73 -7.75
C TYR A 229 -5.30 -7.89 -7.89
N MET A 230 -4.99 -7.54 -9.13
CA MET A 230 -4.03 -6.50 -9.50
C MET A 230 -4.70 -5.50 -10.42
N TYR A 231 -4.20 -4.28 -10.49
CA TYR A 231 -4.62 -3.36 -11.54
C TYR A 231 -4.12 -3.85 -12.91
N ASP A 232 -4.96 -3.68 -13.93
CA ASP A 232 -4.67 -4.15 -15.27
C ASP A 232 -3.43 -3.50 -15.88
N ARG A 233 -2.80 -4.20 -16.81
CA ARG A 233 -1.58 -3.73 -17.51
C ARG A 233 -1.75 -2.39 -18.21
N SER A 234 -2.97 -2.05 -18.63
CA SER A 234 -3.28 -0.73 -19.22
C SER A 234 -3.16 0.43 -18.23
N ALA A 235 -3.20 0.14 -16.92
CA ALA A 235 -3.13 1.13 -15.85
C ALA A 235 -1.73 1.20 -15.18
N VAL A 236 -0.77 0.40 -15.64
CA VAL A 236 0.56 0.31 -15.03
C VAL A 236 1.67 0.37 -16.07
N ILE A 237 2.82 0.91 -15.69
CA ILE A 237 4.06 0.88 -16.47
C ILE A 237 4.94 -0.24 -15.92
N LYS A 238 5.36 -1.18 -16.79
CA LYS A 238 6.35 -2.19 -16.43
C LYS A 238 7.69 -1.53 -16.13
N SER A 239 8.33 -1.98 -15.05
CA SER A 239 9.57 -1.40 -14.59
C SER A 239 10.40 -2.46 -13.82
N SER A 240 11.49 -2.04 -13.20
CA SER A 240 12.25 -2.85 -12.24
C SER A 240 12.12 -2.27 -10.83
N ARG A 241 12.34 -3.10 -9.79
CA ARG A 241 12.37 -2.65 -8.40
C ARG A 241 13.33 -1.47 -8.22
N LYS A 242 14.55 -1.57 -8.74
CA LYS A 242 15.57 -0.51 -8.70
C LYS A 242 15.06 0.81 -9.29
N ALA A 243 14.43 0.75 -10.47
CA ALA A 243 13.91 1.97 -11.14
C ALA A 243 12.74 2.59 -10.35
N VAL A 244 11.81 1.77 -9.84
CA VAL A 244 10.67 2.27 -9.04
C VAL A 244 11.16 2.93 -7.75
N ARG A 245 12.15 2.35 -7.07
CA ARG A 245 12.77 2.95 -5.88
C ARG A 245 13.47 4.27 -6.21
N GLN A 246 14.21 4.33 -7.32
CA GLN A 246 14.87 5.57 -7.75
C GLN A 246 13.84 6.67 -8.07
N MET A 247 12.75 6.33 -8.75
CA MET A 247 11.66 7.27 -9.01
C MET A 247 11.05 7.81 -7.71
N TYR A 248 10.83 6.95 -6.72
CA TYR A 248 10.34 7.38 -5.41
C TYR A 248 11.33 8.30 -4.68
N LYS A 249 12.63 7.97 -4.73
CA LYS A 249 13.70 8.83 -4.19
C LYS A 249 13.70 10.21 -4.86
N ASN A 250 13.64 10.24 -6.18
CA ASN A 250 13.59 11.48 -6.96
C ASN A 250 12.33 12.31 -6.63
N TYR A 251 11.17 11.63 -6.49
CA TYR A 251 9.94 12.29 -6.06
C TYR A 251 10.06 12.90 -4.66
N CYS A 252 10.70 12.23 -3.72
CA CYS A 252 10.93 12.80 -2.39
C CYS A 252 11.87 14.03 -2.45
N ALA A 253 12.91 13.97 -3.26
CA ALA A 253 13.88 15.08 -3.40
C ALA A 253 13.28 16.30 -4.12
N ALA A 254 12.48 16.10 -5.16
CA ALA A 254 11.91 17.16 -5.99
C ALA A 254 10.45 16.83 -6.40
N PRO A 255 9.47 16.93 -5.46
CA PRO A 255 8.09 16.50 -5.73
C PRO A 255 7.44 17.25 -6.90
N LEU A 256 7.63 18.56 -7.00
CA LEU A 256 7.08 19.37 -8.07
C LEU A 256 7.58 18.92 -9.45
N LYS A 257 8.89 18.76 -9.60
CA LYS A 257 9.51 18.29 -10.85
C LYS A 257 8.96 16.92 -11.24
N ALA A 258 8.83 16.01 -10.30
CA ALA A 258 8.31 14.67 -10.56
C ALA A 258 6.83 14.69 -11.00
N LEU A 259 6.02 15.58 -10.43
CA LEU A 259 4.59 15.73 -10.79
C LEU A 259 4.40 16.35 -12.19
N THR A 260 5.25 17.32 -12.56
CA THR A 260 5.10 18.08 -13.81
C THR A 260 5.87 17.48 -14.98
N SER A 261 6.77 16.52 -14.73
CA SER A 261 7.69 15.97 -15.75
C SER A 261 6.99 15.36 -16.97
N ASN A 262 5.75 14.88 -16.82
CA ASN A 262 4.98 14.24 -17.91
C ASN A 262 4.13 15.24 -18.70
N GLY A 263 4.16 16.53 -18.37
CA GLY A 263 3.35 17.56 -19.01
C GLY A 263 1.83 17.46 -18.75
N ASN A 264 1.38 16.44 -18.00
CA ASN A 264 -0.04 16.19 -17.74
C ASN A 264 -0.56 16.96 -16.52
N VAL A 265 0.33 17.56 -15.74
CA VAL A 265 0.02 18.30 -14.51
C VAL A 265 0.62 19.69 -14.61
N THR A 266 -0.22 20.68 -14.51
CA THR A 266 0.20 22.08 -14.36
C THR A 266 -0.11 22.51 -12.91
N VAL A 267 0.85 23.09 -12.25
CA VAL A 267 0.71 23.60 -10.87
C VAL A 267 0.80 25.12 -10.93
N ALA A 268 -0.15 25.80 -10.30
CA ALA A 268 -0.14 27.26 -10.22
C ALA A 268 1.13 27.74 -9.48
N ALA A 269 1.62 28.92 -9.83
CA ALA A 269 2.92 29.42 -9.35
C ALA A 269 2.96 29.58 -7.81
N ASP A 270 1.90 30.04 -7.20
CA ASP A 270 1.73 30.18 -5.76
C ASP A 270 1.76 28.81 -5.04
N ALA A 271 1.05 27.82 -5.59
CA ALA A 271 1.06 26.46 -5.08
C ALA A 271 2.44 25.78 -5.30
N ALA A 272 3.09 26.02 -6.43
CA ALA A 272 4.41 25.50 -6.73
C ALA A 272 5.47 25.97 -5.71
N ALA A 273 5.40 27.22 -5.28
CA ALA A 273 6.31 27.80 -4.28
C ALA A 273 6.22 27.13 -2.89
N THR A 274 5.10 26.47 -2.59
CA THR A 274 4.89 25.78 -1.31
C THR A 274 5.37 24.31 -1.28
N VAL A 275 5.69 23.74 -2.44
CA VAL A 275 6.07 22.32 -2.56
C VAL A 275 7.54 22.15 -2.16
N LYS A 276 7.76 21.56 -0.99
CA LYS A 276 9.11 21.26 -0.46
C LYS A 276 9.50 19.79 -0.69
N ALA A 277 10.80 19.53 -0.64
CA ALA A 277 11.32 18.17 -0.56
C ALA A 277 10.71 17.41 0.63
N LYS A 278 10.56 16.12 0.46
CA LYS A 278 9.98 15.20 1.46
C LYS A 278 11.07 14.32 2.04
N PRO A 279 10.96 13.92 3.30
CA PRO A 279 11.84 12.91 3.86
C PRO A 279 11.79 11.62 3.01
N TYR A 280 12.93 10.95 2.92
CA TYR A 280 13.05 9.67 2.22
C TYR A 280 13.45 8.60 3.23
N ASN A 281 12.47 7.82 3.68
CA ASN A 281 12.67 6.66 4.55
C ASN A 281 11.92 5.46 3.95
N PRO A 282 12.53 4.74 3.00
CA PRO A 282 11.90 3.59 2.38
C PRO A 282 11.95 2.37 3.29
N ILE A 283 10.96 1.49 3.17
CA ILE A 283 10.93 0.20 3.86
C ILE A 283 12.04 -0.75 3.35
N GLU A 284 12.46 -0.58 2.10
CA GLU A 284 13.57 -1.30 1.47
C GLU A 284 14.77 -0.36 1.27
N LEU A 285 15.95 -0.74 1.75
CA LEU A 285 17.19 0.03 1.60
C LEU A 285 18.03 -0.44 0.41
N GLU A 286 17.81 -1.68 -0.06
CA GLU A 286 18.53 -2.32 -1.19
C GLU A 286 17.66 -2.53 -2.40
#